data_425cb84cc6b19daa6aac50bb63137a46
#
_entry.id   425cb84cc6b19daa6aac50bb63137a46
#
_cell.length_a   1.000
_cell.length_b   1.000
_cell.length_c   1.000
_cell.angle_alpha   90.00
_cell.angle_beta   90.00
_cell.angle_gamma   90.00
#
_symmetry.space_group_name_H-M   'P 1'
#
loop_
_entity.id
_entity.type
_entity.pdbx_description
1 polymer ?
#
loop_
_entity_poly.entity_id
_entity_poly.type
_entity_poly.pdbx_seq_one_letter_code
_entity_poly.pdbx_strand_id
1 'polypeptide(L)'
;MGAGLDRLVRELVMVQGTGSRRVGMLKNVHAEFERLETRWKGGLEQTFKNYGIPGTTMPKEQFNSEGRHPTGGPRSKDLQLYAFKAFQHRLYGPSISIDGEETFVGLWLVTDKKRNKANPKLLQSVARSFQPYLD
;
A
#
# COMPACT_ATOMS: atom_id res chain seq x y z
N MET A 1 0.79 -18.11 -12.31
CA MET A 1 1.18 -16.77 -11.86
C MET A 1 2.35 -16.27 -12.69
N GLY A 2 2.36 -14.99 -12.99
CA GLY A 2 3.43 -14.43 -13.78
C GLY A 2 4.71 -14.18 -12.98
N ALA A 3 5.80 -13.97 -13.72
CA ALA A 3 7.10 -13.68 -13.12
C ALA A 3 7.09 -12.38 -12.30
N GLY A 4 6.25 -11.43 -12.67
CA GLY A 4 6.12 -10.17 -11.94
C GLY A 4 5.59 -10.37 -10.54
N LEU A 5 4.57 -11.21 -10.36
CA LEU A 5 4.02 -11.50 -9.04
C LEU A 5 5.05 -12.27 -8.19
N ASP A 6 5.78 -13.19 -8.79
CA ASP A 6 6.84 -13.92 -8.07
C ASP A 6 7.92 -12.96 -7.57
N ARG A 7 8.29 -11.98 -8.41
CA ARG A 7 9.25 -10.95 -8.01
C ARG A 7 8.70 -10.12 -6.85
N LEU A 8 7.43 -9.73 -6.93
CA LEU A 8 6.79 -8.94 -5.88
C LEU A 8 6.86 -9.68 -4.54
N VAL A 9 6.50 -10.96 -4.53
CA VAL A 9 6.49 -11.75 -3.30
C VAL A 9 7.89 -11.79 -2.66
N ARG A 10 8.94 -11.90 -3.48
CA ARG A 10 10.32 -11.91 -2.96
C ARG A 10 10.75 -10.57 -2.38
N GLU A 11 10.16 -9.47 -2.85
CA GLU A 11 10.53 -8.12 -2.41
C GLU A 11 9.60 -7.55 -1.35
N LEU A 12 8.64 -8.36 -0.90
CA LEU A 12 7.60 -7.92 0.02
C LEU A 12 7.92 -8.34 1.45
N VAL A 13 7.80 -7.40 2.39
CA VAL A 13 7.89 -7.68 3.83
C VAL A 13 6.47 -7.61 4.39
N MET A 14 6.00 -8.71 4.98
CA MET A 14 4.68 -8.75 5.59
C MET A 14 4.72 -8.11 6.97
N VAL A 15 3.84 -7.14 7.20
CA VAL A 15 3.73 -6.42 8.47
C VAL A 15 2.43 -6.72 9.21
N GLN A 16 1.45 -7.29 8.50
CA GLN A 16 0.21 -7.78 9.10
C GLN A 16 -0.23 -8.99 8.28
N GLY A 17 -0.05 -10.17 8.84
CA GLY A 17 -0.31 -11.44 8.13
C GLY A 17 -1.47 -12.24 8.66
N THR A 18 -2.13 -11.78 9.74
CA THR A 18 -3.26 -12.48 10.33
C THR A 18 -4.57 -11.80 9.93
N GLY A 19 -5.67 -12.55 9.97
CA GLY A 19 -6.97 -12.04 9.60
C GLY A 19 -7.31 -12.33 8.15
N SER A 20 -8.38 -11.69 7.64
CA SER A 20 -8.88 -11.94 6.28
C SER A 20 -8.15 -11.17 5.21
N ARG A 21 -7.40 -10.14 5.58
CA ARG A 21 -6.64 -9.30 4.66
C ARG A 21 -5.25 -9.07 5.24
N ARG A 22 -4.26 -9.00 4.36
CA ARG A 22 -2.87 -8.86 4.78
C ARG A 22 -2.30 -7.52 4.32
N VAL A 23 -1.27 -7.05 5.02
CA VAL A 23 -0.54 -5.85 4.65
C VAL A 23 0.93 -6.19 4.50
N GLY A 24 1.49 -5.84 3.36
CA GLY A 24 2.93 -5.96 3.10
C GLY A 24 3.48 -4.67 2.56
N MET A 25 4.80 -4.54 2.54
CA MET A 25 5.50 -3.39 1.97
C MET A 25 6.72 -3.88 1.21
N LEU A 26 7.09 -3.16 0.17
CA LEU A 26 8.38 -3.40 -0.47
C LEU A 26 9.49 -3.17 0.55
N LYS A 27 10.62 -3.87 0.38
CA LYS A 27 11.73 -3.82 1.35
C LYS A 27 12.24 -2.41 1.62
N ASN A 28 12.36 -1.59 0.57
CA ASN A 28 12.82 -0.20 0.74
C ASN A 28 11.79 0.65 1.50
N VAL A 29 10.51 0.41 1.26
CA VAL A 29 9.43 1.11 1.97
C VAL A 29 9.41 0.68 3.43
N HIS A 30 9.59 -0.61 3.69
CA HIS A 30 9.66 -1.14 5.04
C HIS A 30 10.82 -0.53 5.83
N ALA A 31 11.97 -0.32 5.18
CA ALA A 31 13.11 0.32 5.82
C ALA A 31 12.77 1.75 6.25
N GLU A 32 12.05 2.50 5.41
CA GLU A 32 11.58 3.83 5.77
C GLU A 32 10.56 3.81 6.89
N PHE A 33 9.64 2.85 6.84
CA PHE A 33 8.61 2.67 7.87
C PHE A 33 9.25 2.40 9.24
N GLU A 34 10.28 1.56 9.27
CA GLU A 34 10.97 1.23 10.53
C GLU A 34 11.69 2.43 11.14
N ARG A 35 12.01 3.46 10.35
CA ARG A 35 12.65 4.69 10.84
C ARG A 35 11.67 5.70 11.42
N LEU A 36 10.37 5.48 11.28
CA LEU A 36 9.38 6.39 11.86
C LEU A 36 9.48 6.38 13.38
N GLU A 37 9.16 7.51 14.00
CA GLU A 37 9.03 7.54 15.45
C GLU A 37 8.01 6.48 15.91
N THR A 38 8.25 5.89 17.06
CA THR A 38 7.43 4.81 17.58
C THR A 38 5.94 5.16 17.58
N ARG A 39 5.60 6.40 17.91
CA ARG A 39 4.22 6.88 17.95
C ARG A 39 3.55 6.83 16.56
N TRP A 40 4.26 7.32 15.54
CA TRP A 40 3.74 7.36 14.17
C TRP A 40 3.65 5.97 13.57
N LYS A 41 4.68 5.17 13.80
CA LYS A 41 4.71 3.79 13.38
C LYS A 41 3.55 3.00 14.01
N GLY A 42 3.34 3.17 15.31
CA GLY A 42 2.25 2.51 16.03
C GLY A 42 0.87 2.91 15.52
N GLY A 43 0.70 4.17 15.12
CA GLY A 43 -0.54 4.64 14.52
C GLY A 43 -0.86 3.93 13.21
N LEU A 44 0.12 3.79 12.34
CA LEU A 44 -0.06 3.05 11.09
C LEU A 44 -0.30 1.56 11.35
N GLU A 45 0.45 0.97 12.27
CA GLU A 45 0.28 -0.44 12.63
C GLU A 45 -1.13 -0.72 13.13
N GLN A 46 -1.73 0.21 13.88
CA GLN A 46 -3.10 0.05 14.33
C GLN A 46 -4.08 0.02 13.16
N THR A 47 -3.85 0.86 12.12
CA THR A 47 -4.71 0.83 10.93
C THR A 47 -4.55 -0.48 10.17
N PHE A 48 -3.34 -1.05 10.14
CA PHE A 48 -3.12 -2.35 9.50
C PHE A 48 -3.88 -3.46 10.21
N LYS A 49 -3.89 -3.45 11.55
CA LYS A 49 -4.63 -4.44 12.34
C LYS A 49 -6.13 -4.33 12.07
N ASN A 50 -6.65 -3.12 12.02
CA ASN A 50 -8.06 -2.88 11.74
C ASN A 50 -8.44 -3.40 10.34
N TYR A 51 -7.57 -3.18 9.38
CA TYR A 51 -7.77 -3.66 8.01
C TYR A 51 -7.88 -5.19 7.95
N GLY A 52 -7.15 -5.89 8.78
CA GLY A 52 -7.16 -7.36 8.84
C GLY A 52 -8.38 -7.97 9.49
N ILE A 53 -9.18 -7.20 10.22
CA ILE A 53 -10.36 -7.74 10.92
C ILE A 53 -11.44 -8.09 9.89
N PRO A 54 -11.94 -9.34 9.88
CA PRO A 54 -12.97 -9.74 8.93
C PRO A 54 -14.24 -8.89 9.05
N GLY A 55 -14.77 -8.46 7.89
CA GLY A 55 -16.01 -7.71 7.85
C GLY A 55 -15.91 -6.25 8.28
N THR A 56 -14.72 -5.78 8.61
CA THR A 56 -14.53 -4.40 9.06
C THR A 56 -14.57 -3.43 7.88
N THR A 57 -15.36 -2.37 8.01
CA THR A 57 -15.32 -1.23 7.10
C THR A 57 -14.48 -0.16 7.78
N MET A 58 -13.38 0.22 7.16
CA MET A 58 -12.47 1.20 7.74
C MET A 58 -12.92 2.63 7.48
N PRO A 59 -12.78 3.53 8.47
CA PRO A 59 -13.06 4.95 8.24
C PRO A 59 -12.13 5.52 7.17
N LYS A 60 -12.62 6.49 6.40
CA LYS A 60 -11.84 7.16 5.37
C LYS A 60 -10.58 7.84 5.91
N GLU A 61 -10.62 8.23 7.17
CA GLU A 61 -9.48 8.86 7.84
C GLU A 61 -8.33 7.88 8.06
N GLN A 62 -8.60 6.57 8.01
CA GLN A 62 -7.59 5.53 8.23
C GLN A 62 -7.24 4.80 6.96
N PHE A 63 -8.20 4.61 6.04
CA PHE A 63 -7.98 3.86 4.81
C PHE A 63 -8.95 4.37 3.76
N ASN A 64 -8.42 4.82 2.62
CA ASN A 64 -9.25 5.46 1.60
C ASN A 64 -8.79 5.07 0.19
N SER A 65 -9.78 4.99 -0.72
CA SER A 65 -9.49 4.83 -2.14
C SER A 65 -8.89 6.13 -2.68
N GLU A 66 -7.83 6.00 -3.48
CA GLU A 66 -7.15 7.13 -4.12
C GLU A 66 -7.33 7.10 -5.64
N GLY A 67 -8.26 6.29 -6.14
CA GLY A 67 -8.59 6.24 -7.56
C GLY A 67 -7.71 5.28 -8.35
N ARG A 68 -7.99 5.23 -9.65
CA ARG A 68 -7.25 4.37 -10.58
C ARG A 68 -6.26 5.22 -11.36
N HIS A 69 -5.05 4.71 -11.51
CA HIS A 69 -3.96 5.44 -12.16
C HIS A 69 -3.19 4.54 -13.11
N PRO A 70 -2.75 5.05 -14.27
CA PRO A 70 -2.02 4.23 -15.23
C PRO A 70 -0.66 3.83 -14.69
N THR A 71 -0.27 2.60 -14.97
CA THR A 71 1.04 2.08 -14.57
C THR A 71 2.15 2.42 -15.56
N GLY A 72 1.78 2.96 -16.73
CA GLY A 72 2.75 3.45 -17.71
C GLY A 72 3.43 2.39 -18.54
N GLY A 73 3.05 1.12 -18.41
CA GLY A 73 3.64 0.05 -19.20
C GLY A 73 3.01 -0.07 -20.58
N PRO A 74 3.57 -0.93 -21.45
CA PRO A 74 3.07 -1.11 -22.80
C PRO A 74 1.61 -1.55 -22.87
N ARG A 75 1.11 -2.20 -21.83
CA ARG A 75 -0.29 -2.65 -21.74
C ARG A 75 -1.17 -1.67 -20.99
N SER A 76 -0.58 -0.59 -20.50
CA SER A 76 -1.28 0.56 -19.88
C SER A 76 -2.44 0.19 -18.95
N LYS A 77 -2.24 -0.79 -18.09
CA LYS A 77 -3.27 -1.16 -17.12
C LYS A 77 -3.36 -0.12 -16.03
N ASP A 78 -4.57 0.23 -15.65
CA ASP A 78 -4.81 1.09 -14.52
C ASP A 78 -4.72 0.29 -13.23
N LEU A 79 -4.15 0.91 -12.22
CA LEU A 79 -4.01 0.33 -10.89
C LEU A 79 -4.87 1.12 -9.92
N GLN A 80 -5.76 0.42 -9.21
CA GLN A 80 -6.53 1.04 -8.15
C GLN A 80 -5.62 1.21 -6.93
N LEU A 81 -5.47 2.44 -6.48
CA LEU A 81 -4.64 2.76 -5.32
C LEU A 81 -5.49 3.04 -4.10
N TYR A 82 -4.92 2.75 -2.95
CA TYR A 82 -5.47 3.05 -1.63
C TYR A 82 -4.39 3.69 -0.78
N ALA A 83 -4.79 4.33 0.30
CA ALA A 83 -3.85 4.88 1.27
C ALA A 83 -4.27 4.50 2.68
N PHE A 84 -3.32 3.96 3.45
CA PHE A 84 -3.43 3.93 4.90
C PHE A 84 -2.98 5.28 5.44
N LYS A 85 -3.69 5.80 6.40
CA LYS A 85 -3.47 7.14 6.95
C LYS A 85 -3.37 7.09 8.45
N ALA A 86 -2.35 7.72 8.99
CA ALA A 86 -2.23 7.95 10.43
C ALA A 86 -1.46 9.27 10.61
N PHE A 87 -2.10 10.24 11.23
CA PHE A 87 -1.51 11.56 11.40
C PHE A 87 -1.17 12.17 10.04
N GLN A 88 0.07 12.57 9.83
CA GLN A 88 0.55 13.15 8.58
C GLN A 88 1.14 12.11 7.63
N HIS A 89 1.15 10.84 8.04
CA HIS A 89 1.77 9.78 7.27
C HIS A 89 0.77 9.08 6.37
N ARG A 90 1.20 8.74 5.15
CA ARG A 90 0.38 8.04 4.16
C ARG A 90 1.19 6.90 3.56
N LEU A 91 0.61 5.71 3.54
CA LEU A 91 1.19 4.57 2.85
C LEU A 91 0.30 4.25 1.66
N TYR A 92 0.82 4.42 0.45
CA TYR A 92 0.08 4.22 -0.79
C TYR A 92 0.38 2.88 -1.41
N GLY A 93 -0.62 2.25 -1.99
CA GLY A 93 -0.42 1.03 -2.74
C GLY A 93 -1.74 0.41 -3.17
N PRO A 94 -1.68 -0.66 -3.96
CA PRO A 94 -2.84 -1.43 -4.37
C PRO A 94 -3.22 -2.50 -3.35
N SER A 95 -4.44 -3.01 -3.48
CA SER A 95 -4.86 -4.22 -2.80
C SER A 95 -5.07 -5.28 -3.87
N ILE A 96 -4.33 -6.37 -3.79
CA ILE A 96 -4.34 -7.41 -4.82
C ILE A 96 -4.43 -8.77 -4.16
N SER A 97 -4.84 -9.78 -4.94
CA SER A 97 -4.87 -11.16 -4.47
C SER A 97 -3.48 -11.78 -4.64
N ILE A 98 -2.92 -12.29 -3.55
CA ILE A 98 -1.69 -13.07 -3.57
C ILE A 98 -2.00 -14.40 -2.88
N ASP A 99 -1.87 -15.50 -3.63
CA ASP A 99 -2.17 -16.83 -3.14
C ASP A 99 -3.60 -16.93 -2.56
N GLY A 100 -4.54 -16.27 -3.22
CA GLY A 100 -5.94 -16.30 -2.82
C GLY A 100 -6.30 -15.37 -1.68
N GLU A 101 -5.36 -14.61 -1.14
CA GLU A 101 -5.62 -13.70 -0.03
C GLU A 101 -5.45 -12.24 -0.45
N GLU A 102 -6.42 -11.42 -0.06
CA GLU A 102 -6.35 -10.00 -0.34
C GLU A 102 -5.19 -9.38 0.44
N THR A 103 -4.30 -8.72 -0.28
CA THR A 103 -3.06 -8.18 0.29
C THR A 103 -2.86 -6.76 -0.18
N PHE A 104 -2.76 -5.83 0.77
CA PHE A 104 -2.33 -4.47 0.46
C PHE A 104 -0.82 -4.47 0.30
N VAL A 105 -0.33 -3.86 -0.79
CA VAL A 105 1.10 -3.79 -1.10
C VAL A 105 1.56 -2.35 -0.98
N GLY A 106 2.28 -2.04 0.08
CA GLY A 106 2.80 -0.69 0.30
C GLY A 106 3.95 -0.38 -0.65
N LEU A 107 3.70 0.53 -1.58
CA LEU A 107 4.66 0.93 -2.61
C LEU A 107 5.38 2.24 -2.30
N TRP A 108 4.75 3.10 -1.50
CA TRP A 108 5.23 4.48 -1.34
C TRP A 108 4.79 5.02 0.00
N LEU A 109 5.75 5.39 0.84
CA LEU A 109 5.47 5.99 2.14
C LEU A 109 5.75 7.49 2.06
N VAL A 110 4.74 8.29 2.39
CA VAL A 110 4.88 9.74 2.48
C VAL A 110 4.75 10.12 3.95
N THR A 111 5.78 10.77 4.47
CA THR A 111 5.76 11.33 5.82
C THR A 111 5.55 12.83 5.68
N ASP A 112 5.06 13.52 6.62
CA ASP A 112 4.89 14.97 6.55
C ASP A 112 3.84 15.45 5.52
N LYS A 113 2.78 14.68 5.35
CA LYS A 113 1.67 15.08 4.47
C LYS A 113 0.79 16.08 5.19
N LYS A 114 0.76 17.31 4.69
CA LYS A 114 -0.01 18.40 5.32
C LYS A 114 -1.39 18.63 4.72
N ARG A 115 -1.71 17.97 3.58
CA ARG A 115 -2.98 18.14 2.90
C ARG A 115 -3.76 16.84 2.82
N ASN A 116 -5.09 16.95 2.82
CA ASN A 116 -5.95 15.77 2.78
C ASN A 116 -5.97 15.06 1.44
N LYS A 117 -5.70 15.78 0.34
CA LYS A 117 -5.71 15.18 -0.99
C LYS A 117 -4.31 14.90 -1.47
N ALA A 118 -4.13 13.72 -2.05
CA ALA A 118 -2.87 13.37 -2.68
C ALA A 118 -2.70 14.14 -3.98
N ASN A 119 -1.46 14.52 -4.30
CA ASN A 119 -1.12 15.14 -5.56
C ASN A 119 -1.28 14.10 -6.68
N PRO A 120 -1.98 14.42 -7.78
CA PRO A 120 -2.13 13.46 -8.89
C PRO A 120 -0.81 12.96 -9.47
N LYS A 121 0.22 13.81 -9.50
CA LYS A 121 1.54 13.40 -9.98
C LYS A 121 2.16 12.35 -9.06
N LEU A 122 1.97 12.50 -7.76
CA LEU A 122 2.44 11.52 -6.79
C LEU A 122 1.75 10.18 -7.02
N LEU A 123 0.43 10.19 -7.18
CA LEU A 123 -0.33 8.96 -7.40
C LEU A 123 0.10 8.27 -8.69
N GLN A 124 0.39 9.03 -9.75
CA GLN A 124 0.91 8.46 -10.99
C GLN A 124 2.27 7.79 -10.77
N SER A 125 3.14 8.44 -9.98
CA SER A 125 4.45 7.86 -9.66
C SER A 125 4.31 6.58 -8.87
N VAL A 126 3.37 6.54 -7.92
CA VAL A 126 3.10 5.34 -7.13
C VAL A 126 2.65 4.21 -8.06
N ALA A 127 1.69 4.48 -8.93
CA ALA A 127 1.18 3.48 -9.86
C ALA A 127 2.28 2.96 -10.78
N ARG A 128 3.13 3.84 -11.30
CA ARG A 128 4.25 3.46 -12.18
C ARG A 128 5.25 2.58 -11.46
N SER A 129 5.44 2.78 -10.17
CA SER A 129 6.39 1.96 -9.40
C SER A 129 5.96 0.50 -9.32
N PHE A 130 4.70 0.20 -9.63
CA PHE A 130 4.20 -1.17 -9.66
C PHE A 130 4.42 -1.86 -11.01
N GLN A 131 4.78 -1.12 -12.05
CA GLN A 131 4.91 -1.64 -13.41
C GLN A 131 5.86 -2.86 -13.50
N PRO A 132 7.00 -2.93 -12.77
CA PRO A 132 7.87 -4.11 -12.82
C PRO A 132 7.22 -5.42 -12.35
N TYR A 133 6.11 -5.32 -11.64
CA TYR A 133 5.40 -6.50 -11.10
C TYR A 133 4.21 -6.91 -11.95
N LEU A 134 3.91 -6.15 -12.99
CA LEU A 134 2.90 -6.53 -13.98
C LEU A 134 3.53 -7.49 -14.98
N ASP A 135 2.73 -8.44 -15.39
CA ASP A 135 3.27 -9.49 -16.26
C ASP A 135 2.31 -9.86 -17.36
#